data_4625b5c241d7ecdb9482fbbb6cef1834
#
_entry.id   4625b5c241d7ecdb9482fbbb6cef1834
#
_cell.length_a   1.000
_cell.length_b   1.000
_cell.length_c   1.000
_cell.angle_alpha   90.00
_cell.angle_beta   90.00
_cell.angle_gamma   90.00
#
_symmetry.space_group_name_H-M   'P 1'
#
loop_
_entity.id
_entity.type
_entity.pdbx_description
1 polymer ?
#
loop_
_entity_poly.entity_id
_entity_poly.type
_entity_poly.pdbx_seq_one_letter_code
_entity_poly.pdbx_strand_id
1 'polypeptide(L)'
;MELGFTHVFQVEFTADMIHKEMVRQMENAEEKPVISSFCPAIVRLIQVRFPALVDNILLVKAPVNASATYYHKILEGQGVPSEEIGIFYVTPCAAKIAALKGAEGYSSTIKGVINMDTLYNKVYHILKNRPRGYEPECELPPPLTKKEMRWSQTGGEAKHFSGRCLAIDEIHNVIDFLERMETTSEVRNVDFLELRACDRSCAGGVLAVANRFLTAERIMKRSMNRDKVPMIYAADNFEALSYLRQHITIRPVQPNPKRLYDGTIDEMLKKMEQVRKLMCYLPGIDCGACGSPNCQSLAEDIVRHEAQFRDCVFMQRNMEKHGKLDQEHAFRIVEKTWGKDRLNKDCYKKGAKYEGL
;
A
#
# COMPACT_ATOMS: atom_id res chain seq x y z
N MET A 1 10.88 -3.11 -23.84
CA MET A 1 12.03 -3.08 -24.75
C MET A 1 12.54 -1.64 -24.96
N GLU A 2 11.79 -0.70 -25.55
CA GLU A 2 12.29 0.69 -25.79
C GLU A 2 12.68 1.48 -24.56
N LEU A 3 12.21 1.11 -23.39
CA LEU A 3 12.60 1.70 -22.11
C LEU A 3 13.78 0.97 -21.45
N GLY A 4 14.45 0.05 -22.17
CA GLY A 4 15.62 -0.67 -21.68
C GLY A 4 15.32 -1.97 -20.90
N PHE A 5 14.06 -2.38 -20.79
CA PHE A 5 13.71 -3.66 -20.18
C PHE A 5 13.86 -4.80 -21.19
N THR A 6 14.45 -5.90 -20.77
CA THR A 6 14.60 -7.11 -21.58
C THR A 6 13.45 -8.08 -21.42
N HIS A 7 12.83 -8.12 -20.23
CA HIS A 7 11.74 -9.01 -19.89
C HIS A 7 10.63 -8.25 -19.16
N VAL A 8 9.38 -8.70 -19.29
CA VAL A 8 8.21 -8.21 -18.55
C VAL A 8 7.43 -9.39 -18.01
N PHE A 9 7.19 -9.40 -16.71
CA PHE A 9 6.51 -10.48 -16.01
C PHE A 9 5.26 -9.98 -15.30
N GLN A 10 4.29 -10.88 -15.10
CA GLN A 10 3.08 -10.60 -14.34
C GLN A 10 3.27 -11.09 -12.90
N VAL A 11 3.04 -10.19 -11.94
CA VAL A 11 3.25 -10.48 -10.51
C VAL A 11 2.30 -11.54 -10.00
N GLU A 12 1.06 -11.55 -10.47
CA GLU A 12 -0.01 -12.43 -10.02
C GLU A 12 0.16 -13.89 -10.46
N PHE A 13 1.11 -14.19 -11.32
CA PHE A 13 1.42 -15.55 -11.78
C PHE A 13 1.72 -16.53 -10.62
N THR A 14 2.29 -16.04 -9.52
CA THR A 14 2.60 -16.88 -8.35
C THR A 14 1.45 -17.02 -7.35
N ALA A 15 0.29 -16.40 -7.61
CA ALA A 15 -0.83 -16.36 -6.68
C ALA A 15 -1.34 -17.74 -6.24
N ASP A 16 -1.36 -18.72 -7.15
CA ASP A 16 -1.81 -20.08 -6.80
C ASP A 16 -0.83 -20.81 -5.87
N MET A 17 0.48 -20.62 -6.05
CA MET A 17 1.47 -21.18 -5.15
C MET A 17 1.41 -20.57 -3.76
N ILE A 18 1.25 -19.24 -3.71
CA ILE A 18 1.04 -18.49 -2.47
C ILE A 18 -0.20 -19.02 -1.76
N HIS A 19 -1.30 -19.18 -2.49
CA HIS A 19 -2.54 -19.72 -1.91
C HIS A 19 -2.37 -21.11 -1.30
N LYS A 20 -1.65 -22.02 -1.96
CA LYS A 20 -1.37 -23.36 -1.40
C LYS A 20 -0.60 -23.29 -0.08
N GLU A 21 0.36 -22.39 0.02
CA GLU A 21 1.10 -22.17 1.26
C GLU A 21 0.23 -21.51 2.34
N MET A 22 -0.64 -20.55 1.96
CA MET A 22 -1.60 -19.94 2.88
C MET A 22 -2.56 -20.99 3.47
N VAL A 23 -3.12 -21.89 2.64
CA VAL A 23 -3.96 -23.00 3.10
C VAL A 23 -3.24 -23.85 4.13
N ARG A 24 -1.99 -24.25 3.82
CA ARG A 24 -1.16 -25.06 4.73
C ARG A 24 -0.93 -24.37 6.08
N GLN A 25 -0.67 -23.06 6.08
CA GLN A 25 -0.48 -22.30 7.32
C GLN A 25 -1.78 -22.11 8.08
N MET A 26 -2.90 -21.87 7.39
CA MET A 26 -4.24 -21.78 8.02
C MET A 26 -4.68 -23.07 8.71
N GLU A 27 -4.38 -24.23 8.12
CA GLU A 27 -4.69 -25.55 8.70
C GLU A 27 -3.89 -25.80 9.99
N ASN A 28 -2.71 -25.22 10.11
CA ASN A 28 -1.81 -25.37 11.26
C ASN A 28 -1.84 -24.17 12.22
N ALA A 29 -2.70 -23.17 11.97
CA ALA A 29 -2.76 -21.97 12.81
C ALA A 29 -3.46 -22.26 14.15
N GLU A 30 -2.78 -21.93 15.24
CA GLU A 30 -3.32 -22.03 16.61
C GLU A 30 -4.24 -20.85 16.91
N GLU A 31 -3.91 -19.66 16.41
CA GLU A 31 -4.67 -18.43 16.61
C GLU A 31 -5.55 -18.09 15.41
N LYS A 32 -6.78 -17.69 15.68
CA LYS A 32 -7.75 -17.23 14.68
C LYS A 32 -8.38 -15.90 15.08
N PRO A 33 -8.78 -15.07 14.11
CA PRO A 33 -8.67 -15.25 12.65
C PRO A 33 -7.23 -15.12 12.15
N VAL A 34 -6.89 -15.82 11.07
CA VAL A 34 -5.63 -15.65 10.37
C VAL A 34 -5.72 -14.44 9.43
N ILE A 35 -4.70 -13.60 9.39
CA ILE A 35 -4.71 -12.34 8.65
C ILE A 35 -3.74 -12.39 7.46
N SER A 36 -4.19 -11.95 6.28
CA SER A 36 -3.35 -11.87 5.08
C SER A 36 -2.19 -10.90 5.24
N SER A 37 -0.97 -11.33 4.89
CA SER A 37 0.24 -10.49 4.84
C SER A 37 0.40 -9.68 3.54
N PHE A 38 -0.55 -9.75 2.61
CA PHE A 38 -0.43 -9.17 1.26
C PHE A 38 -0.28 -7.63 1.26
N CYS A 39 -1.00 -6.93 2.14
CA CYS A 39 -1.03 -5.47 2.17
C CYS A 39 -0.02 -4.91 3.20
N PRO A 40 1.13 -4.34 2.78
CA PRO A 40 2.14 -3.86 3.73
C PRO A 40 1.66 -2.68 4.59
N ALA A 41 0.68 -1.90 4.13
CA ALA A 41 0.07 -0.86 4.96
C ALA A 41 -0.71 -1.46 6.13
N ILE A 42 -1.42 -2.57 5.91
CA ILE A 42 -2.14 -3.27 6.98
C ILE A 42 -1.17 -3.98 7.92
N VAL A 43 -0.17 -4.67 7.40
CA VAL A 43 0.88 -5.28 8.25
C VAL A 43 1.50 -4.20 9.15
N ARG A 44 1.83 -3.03 8.61
CA ARG A 44 2.37 -1.92 9.39
C ARG A 44 1.38 -1.35 10.40
N LEU A 45 0.10 -1.23 10.02
CA LEU A 45 -0.97 -0.82 10.93
C LEU A 45 -1.05 -1.77 12.13
N ILE A 46 -1.05 -3.08 11.89
CA ILE A 46 -1.11 -4.10 12.94
C ILE A 46 0.13 -4.00 13.83
N GLN A 47 1.33 -3.96 13.28
CA GLN A 47 2.57 -3.82 14.06
C GLN A 47 2.54 -2.63 15.02
N VAL A 48 1.95 -1.51 14.59
CA VAL A 48 2.00 -0.23 15.31
C VAL A 48 0.83 -0.05 16.26
N ARG A 49 -0.40 -0.37 15.82
CA ARG A 49 -1.63 -0.05 16.55
C ARG A 49 -2.28 -1.27 17.20
N PHE A 50 -2.10 -2.45 16.63
CA PHE A 50 -2.71 -3.71 17.08
C PHE A 50 -1.65 -4.79 17.31
N PRO A 51 -0.61 -4.53 18.13
CA PRO A 51 0.55 -5.43 18.27
C PRO A 51 0.20 -6.82 18.79
N ALA A 52 -0.94 -6.98 19.45
CA ALA A 52 -1.46 -8.28 19.90
C ALA A 52 -1.88 -9.19 18.73
N LEU A 53 -2.10 -8.64 17.54
CA LEU A 53 -2.55 -9.38 16.35
C LEU A 53 -1.40 -9.75 15.40
N VAL A 54 -0.14 -9.50 15.76
CA VAL A 54 0.99 -9.81 14.84
C VAL A 54 1.16 -11.31 14.62
N ASP A 55 0.84 -12.14 15.60
CA ASP A 55 0.93 -13.58 15.52
C ASP A 55 -0.19 -14.19 14.66
N ASN A 56 -1.26 -13.44 14.40
CA ASN A 56 -2.32 -13.82 13.47
C ASN A 56 -1.93 -13.61 11.99
N ILE A 57 -0.82 -12.91 11.69
CA ILE A 57 -0.43 -12.60 10.32
C ILE A 57 0.22 -13.82 9.66
N LEU A 58 -0.29 -14.20 8.48
CA LEU A 58 0.32 -15.26 7.66
C LEU A 58 1.75 -14.93 7.29
N LEU A 59 2.64 -15.90 7.45
CA LEU A 59 4.06 -15.77 7.16
C LEU A 59 4.38 -16.18 5.71
N VAL A 60 3.67 -15.58 4.75
CA VAL A 60 3.81 -15.89 3.32
C VAL A 60 4.24 -14.65 2.55
N LYS A 61 5.17 -14.82 1.59
CA LYS A 61 5.59 -13.74 0.70
C LYS A 61 4.41 -13.18 -0.11
N ALA A 62 4.36 -11.87 -0.22
CA ALA A 62 3.44 -11.22 -1.16
C ALA A 62 3.78 -11.60 -2.61
N PRO A 63 2.81 -11.60 -3.55
CA PRO A 63 3.03 -11.99 -4.95
C PRO A 63 4.25 -11.33 -5.61
N VAL A 64 4.51 -10.07 -5.33
CA VAL A 64 5.67 -9.34 -5.88
C VAL A 64 6.99 -9.99 -5.48
N ASN A 65 7.12 -10.43 -4.22
CA ASN A 65 8.37 -11.04 -3.73
C ASN A 65 8.50 -12.48 -4.20
N ALA A 66 7.39 -13.20 -4.23
CA ALA A 66 7.35 -14.57 -4.75
C ALA A 66 7.71 -14.59 -6.25
N SER A 67 7.10 -13.70 -7.05
CA SER A 67 7.41 -13.60 -8.48
C SER A 67 8.85 -13.15 -8.73
N ALA A 68 9.35 -12.17 -7.99
CA ALA A 68 10.76 -11.76 -8.10
C ALA A 68 11.71 -12.92 -7.80
N THR A 69 11.45 -13.69 -6.74
CA THR A 69 12.22 -14.88 -6.40
C THR A 69 12.19 -15.94 -7.51
N TYR A 70 11.01 -16.18 -8.08
CA TYR A 70 10.80 -17.15 -9.14
C TYR A 70 11.52 -16.76 -10.44
N TYR A 71 11.30 -15.56 -10.92
CA TYR A 71 11.88 -15.09 -12.19
C TYR A 71 13.38 -14.85 -12.09
N HIS A 72 13.89 -14.47 -10.92
CA HIS A 72 15.34 -14.42 -10.68
C HIS A 72 15.97 -15.80 -10.90
N LYS A 73 15.35 -16.83 -10.33
CA LYS A 73 15.85 -18.22 -10.47
C LYS A 73 15.76 -18.75 -11.90
N ILE A 74 14.73 -18.35 -12.66
CA ILE A 74 14.62 -18.66 -14.09
C ILE A 74 15.78 -18.05 -14.86
N LEU A 75 16.08 -16.79 -14.66
CA LEU A 75 17.14 -16.08 -15.39
C LEU A 75 18.53 -16.65 -15.04
N GLU A 76 18.76 -17.01 -13.77
CA GLU A 76 19.97 -17.75 -13.38
C GLU A 76 20.09 -19.09 -14.12
N GLY A 77 19.00 -19.85 -14.21
CA GLY A 77 18.94 -21.10 -14.96
C GLY A 77 19.19 -20.96 -16.47
N GLN A 78 18.95 -19.77 -17.01
CA GLN A 78 19.27 -19.39 -18.38
C GLN A 78 20.72 -18.92 -18.56
N GLY A 79 21.51 -18.92 -17.49
CA GLY A 79 22.93 -18.56 -17.52
C GLY A 79 23.21 -17.06 -17.29
N VAL A 80 22.21 -16.26 -16.86
CA VAL A 80 22.44 -14.85 -16.51
C VAL A 80 23.05 -14.80 -15.10
N PRO A 81 24.23 -14.16 -14.91
CA PRO A 81 24.82 -14.00 -13.58
C PRO A 81 23.89 -13.24 -12.62
N SER A 82 23.80 -13.68 -11.36
CA SER A 82 22.87 -13.11 -10.37
C SER A 82 23.07 -11.61 -10.14
N GLU A 83 24.30 -11.12 -10.23
CA GLU A 83 24.66 -9.72 -10.11
C GLU A 83 24.18 -8.85 -11.30
N GLU A 84 23.97 -9.46 -12.47
CA GLU A 84 23.47 -8.78 -13.67
C GLU A 84 21.94 -8.73 -13.74
N ILE A 85 21.25 -9.51 -12.89
CA ILE A 85 19.80 -9.54 -12.85
C ILE A 85 19.27 -8.34 -12.06
N GLY A 86 18.61 -7.41 -12.77
CA GLY A 86 17.96 -6.23 -12.21
C GLY A 86 16.43 -6.31 -12.30
N ILE A 87 15.75 -6.71 -11.23
CA ILE A 87 14.28 -6.77 -11.19
C ILE A 87 13.71 -5.45 -10.68
N PHE A 88 12.82 -4.83 -11.44
CA PHE A 88 12.09 -3.61 -11.09
C PHE A 88 10.61 -3.89 -10.98
N TYR A 89 10.00 -3.43 -9.89
CA TYR A 89 8.58 -3.61 -9.66
C TYR A 89 7.79 -2.36 -10.03
N VAL A 90 6.80 -2.51 -10.92
CA VAL A 90 5.85 -1.44 -11.26
C VAL A 90 4.63 -1.55 -10.37
N THR A 91 4.29 -0.48 -9.64
CA THR A 91 3.21 -0.54 -8.65
C THR A 91 2.38 0.74 -8.55
N PRO A 92 1.05 0.62 -8.32
CA PRO A 92 0.20 1.74 -7.92
C PRO A 92 0.25 2.05 -6.41
N CYS A 93 1.10 1.36 -5.63
CA CYS A 93 1.03 1.33 -4.17
C CYS A 93 2.23 2.01 -3.50
N ALA A 94 2.00 3.17 -2.86
CA ALA A 94 3.03 3.87 -2.09
C ALA A 94 3.56 3.05 -0.89
N ALA A 95 2.70 2.27 -0.22
CA ALA A 95 3.12 1.42 0.89
C ALA A 95 4.08 0.30 0.47
N LYS A 96 3.90 -0.29 -0.72
CA LYS A 96 4.86 -1.25 -1.28
C LYS A 96 6.19 -0.60 -1.63
N ILE A 97 6.17 0.63 -2.13
CA ILE A 97 7.41 1.41 -2.37
C ILE A 97 8.15 1.64 -1.06
N ALA A 98 7.45 2.08 -0.02
CA ALA A 98 8.04 2.31 1.29
C ALA A 98 8.61 1.02 1.91
N ALA A 99 7.86 -0.07 1.83
CA ALA A 99 8.28 -1.38 2.34
C ALA A 99 9.55 -1.91 1.66
N LEU A 100 9.65 -1.76 0.32
CA LEU A 100 10.83 -2.21 -0.43
C LEU A 100 12.07 -1.31 -0.23
N LYS A 101 11.86 -0.03 0.13
CA LYS A 101 12.95 0.91 0.46
C LYS A 101 13.39 0.86 1.94
N GLY A 102 12.60 0.26 2.80
CA GLY A 102 12.88 0.17 4.24
C GLY A 102 14.05 -0.76 4.56
N ALA A 103 14.67 -0.59 5.74
CA ALA A 103 15.82 -1.37 6.20
C ALA A 103 15.49 -2.87 6.37
N GLU A 104 14.25 -3.23 6.59
CA GLU A 104 13.74 -4.60 6.64
C GLU A 104 13.30 -5.10 5.26
N GLY A 105 13.75 -4.43 4.20
CA GLY A 105 13.33 -4.55 2.82
C GLY A 105 13.07 -5.96 2.36
N TYR A 106 12.00 -6.14 1.65
CA TYR A 106 11.35 -7.41 1.32
C TYR A 106 12.18 -8.42 0.54
N SER A 107 13.24 -8.04 -0.12
CA SER A 107 14.08 -8.99 -0.87
C SER A 107 15.30 -8.29 -1.48
N SER A 108 16.44 -8.89 -1.33
CA SER A 108 17.66 -8.53 -2.08
C SER A 108 17.46 -8.63 -3.61
N THR A 109 16.41 -9.32 -4.06
CA THR A 109 16.10 -9.63 -5.45
C THR A 109 15.51 -8.44 -6.22
N ILE A 110 14.73 -7.55 -5.55
CA ILE A 110 14.13 -6.38 -6.20
C ILE A 110 15.07 -5.18 -6.06
N LYS A 111 15.60 -4.71 -7.18
CA LYS A 111 16.59 -3.62 -7.24
C LYS A 111 15.96 -2.23 -7.26
N GLY A 112 14.69 -2.14 -7.65
CA GLY A 112 14.01 -0.84 -7.70
C GLY A 112 12.50 -0.95 -7.89
N VAL A 113 11.83 0.19 -7.68
CA VAL A 113 10.37 0.31 -7.80
C VAL A 113 10.05 1.49 -8.70
N ILE A 114 9.11 1.29 -9.61
CA ILE A 114 8.67 2.29 -10.57
C ILE A 114 7.21 2.63 -10.30
N ASN A 115 6.90 3.91 -10.21
CA ASN A 115 5.53 4.38 -10.07
C ASN A 115 4.73 4.08 -11.34
N MET A 116 3.56 3.48 -11.17
CA MET A 116 2.72 3.09 -12.30
C MET A 116 2.28 4.28 -13.15
N ASP A 117 1.92 5.41 -12.55
CA ASP A 117 1.54 6.64 -13.24
C ASP A 117 2.68 7.20 -14.11
N THR A 118 3.90 7.20 -13.58
CA THR A 118 5.10 7.67 -14.29
C THR A 118 5.40 6.78 -15.51
N LEU A 119 5.36 5.45 -15.33
CA LEU A 119 5.61 4.51 -16.41
C LEU A 119 4.50 4.59 -17.47
N TYR A 120 3.23 4.65 -17.03
CA TYR A 120 2.08 4.79 -17.93
C TYR A 120 2.24 6.00 -18.85
N ASN A 121 2.57 7.17 -18.30
CA ASN A 121 2.74 8.38 -19.09
C ASN A 121 3.86 8.24 -20.12
N LYS A 122 5.00 7.65 -19.76
CA LYS A 122 6.11 7.39 -20.71
C LYS A 122 5.66 6.44 -21.84
N VAL A 123 5.03 5.32 -21.49
CA VAL A 123 4.53 4.35 -22.47
C VAL A 123 3.45 4.95 -23.36
N TYR A 124 2.53 5.75 -22.78
CA TYR A 124 1.47 6.43 -23.53
C TYR A 124 2.05 7.37 -24.60
N HIS A 125 3.06 8.16 -24.26
CA HIS A 125 3.73 9.05 -25.20
C HIS A 125 4.42 8.28 -26.34
N ILE A 126 5.08 7.17 -26.03
CA ILE A 126 5.70 6.30 -27.04
C ILE A 126 4.64 5.75 -28.00
N LEU A 127 3.55 5.17 -27.45
CA LEU A 127 2.49 4.55 -28.25
C LEU A 127 1.73 5.57 -29.11
N LYS A 128 1.49 6.78 -28.60
CA LYS A 128 0.81 7.86 -29.33
C LYS A 128 1.57 8.30 -30.61
N ASN A 129 2.88 8.21 -30.57
CA ASN A 129 3.76 8.64 -31.68
C ASN A 129 4.06 7.52 -32.70
N ARG A 130 3.47 6.33 -32.50
CA ARG A 130 3.69 5.21 -33.41
C ARG A 130 2.73 5.17 -34.60
N PRO A 131 3.18 4.59 -35.73
CA PRO A 131 2.31 4.35 -36.89
C PRO A 131 1.10 3.50 -36.51
N ARG A 132 -0.03 3.74 -37.20
CA ARG A 132 -1.20 2.85 -37.08
C ARG A 132 -0.84 1.45 -37.55
N GLY A 133 -1.19 0.41 -36.80
CA GLY A 133 -0.91 -0.98 -37.11
C GLY A 133 0.46 -1.49 -36.65
N TYR A 134 1.17 -0.73 -35.81
CA TYR A 134 2.39 -1.23 -35.18
C TYR A 134 2.04 -2.38 -34.22
N GLU A 135 2.57 -3.55 -34.50
CA GLU A 135 2.57 -4.70 -33.59
C GLU A 135 3.95 -4.85 -32.98
N PRO A 136 4.04 -4.89 -31.63
CA PRO A 136 5.33 -5.05 -30.96
C PRO A 136 5.88 -6.47 -31.21
N GLU A 137 7.11 -6.58 -31.67
CA GLU A 137 7.87 -7.83 -31.69
C GLU A 137 8.34 -8.16 -30.27
N CYS A 138 7.44 -8.67 -29.42
CA CYS A 138 7.80 -9.17 -28.11
C CYS A 138 6.90 -10.35 -27.73
N GLU A 139 7.48 -11.32 -27.07
CA GLU A 139 6.71 -12.39 -26.43
C GLU A 139 5.90 -11.78 -25.28
N LEU A 140 4.58 -11.93 -25.37
CA LEU A 140 3.70 -11.55 -24.27
C LEU A 140 3.82 -12.60 -23.15
N PRO A 141 3.80 -12.17 -21.89
CA PRO A 141 3.76 -13.12 -20.78
C PRO A 141 2.50 -14.01 -20.88
N PRO A 142 2.57 -15.26 -20.38
CA PRO A 142 1.44 -16.17 -20.38
C PRO A 142 0.20 -15.50 -19.80
N PRO A 143 -1.00 -15.74 -20.36
CA PRO A 143 -2.21 -15.12 -19.85
C PRO A 143 -2.54 -15.63 -18.44
N LEU A 144 -2.86 -14.71 -17.53
CA LEU A 144 -3.30 -15.03 -16.18
C LEU A 144 -4.65 -15.75 -16.18
N THR A 145 -4.84 -16.67 -15.27
CA THR A 145 -6.13 -17.29 -14.95
C THR A 145 -7.09 -16.27 -14.30
N LYS A 146 -8.36 -16.61 -14.21
CA LYS A 146 -9.37 -15.78 -13.54
C LYS A 146 -9.00 -15.50 -12.07
N LYS A 147 -8.50 -16.51 -11.35
CA LYS A 147 -8.07 -16.40 -9.95
C LYS A 147 -6.91 -15.43 -9.82
N GLU A 148 -5.88 -15.58 -10.61
CA GLU A 148 -4.70 -14.72 -10.61
C GLU A 148 -5.07 -13.26 -10.94
N MET A 149 -5.84 -13.01 -12.01
CA MET A 149 -6.29 -11.66 -12.37
C MET A 149 -7.05 -10.95 -11.25
N ARG A 150 -7.80 -11.68 -10.42
CA ARG A 150 -8.64 -11.13 -9.37
C ARG A 150 -7.97 -11.07 -8.00
N TRP A 151 -6.75 -11.59 -7.89
CA TRP A 151 -6.04 -11.65 -6.62
C TRP A 151 -5.89 -10.29 -5.93
N SER A 152 -5.63 -9.24 -6.69
CA SER A 152 -5.46 -7.88 -6.20
C SER A 152 -6.77 -7.12 -5.92
N GLN A 153 -7.93 -7.76 -6.12
CA GLN A 153 -9.25 -7.20 -5.81
C GLN A 153 -9.75 -7.63 -4.43
N THR A 154 -10.71 -6.90 -3.89
CA THR A 154 -11.39 -7.24 -2.63
C THR A 154 -12.06 -8.61 -2.75
N GLY A 155 -11.74 -9.50 -1.82
CA GLY A 155 -12.15 -10.90 -1.86
C GLY A 155 -11.36 -11.75 -2.86
N GLY A 156 -10.24 -11.26 -3.38
CA GLY A 156 -9.38 -12.03 -4.28
C GLY A 156 -8.67 -13.19 -3.61
N GLU A 157 -8.40 -13.09 -2.32
CA GLU A 157 -7.88 -14.18 -1.48
C GLU A 157 -9.02 -14.91 -0.76
N ALA A 158 -9.86 -14.20 -0.03
CA ALA A 158 -10.87 -14.75 0.87
C ALA A 158 -11.84 -15.73 0.19
N LYS A 159 -12.21 -15.51 -1.06
CA LYS A 159 -13.12 -16.37 -1.83
C LYS A 159 -12.59 -17.76 -2.15
N HIS A 160 -11.31 -17.99 -1.96
CA HIS A 160 -10.67 -19.27 -2.29
C HIS A 160 -10.42 -20.16 -1.08
N PHE A 161 -10.77 -19.70 0.12
CA PHE A 161 -10.70 -20.48 1.35
C PHE A 161 -12.07 -21.05 1.73
N SER A 162 -12.04 -22.19 2.39
CA SER A 162 -13.19 -22.74 3.11
C SER A 162 -13.34 -22.10 4.48
N GLY A 163 -14.53 -22.09 5.04
CA GLY A 163 -14.82 -21.50 6.34
C GLY A 163 -15.34 -20.07 6.24
N ARG A 164 -15.39 -19.40 7.39
CA ARG A 164 -15.87 -18.01 7.49
C ARG A 164 -14.75 -17.03 7.20
N CYS A 165 -14.69 -16.56 5.96
CA CYS A 165 -13.67 -15.63 5.47
C CYS A 165 -14.28 -14.26 5.20
N LEU A 166 -13.62 -13.19 5.65
CA LEU A 166 -14.05 -11.82 5.42
C LEU A 166 -13.00 -11.07 4.61
N ALA A 167 -13.47 -10.20 3.70
CA ALA A 167 -12.63 -9.28 2.95
C ALA A 167 -13.09 -7.85 3.23
N ILE A 168 -12.19 -7.05 3.78
CA ILE A 168 -12.45 -5.66 4.19
C ILE A 168 -11.42 -4.78 3.50
N ASP A 169 -11.90 -3.78 2.79
CA ASP A 169 -11.05 -2.75 2.20
C ASP A 169 -11.39 -1.36 2.75
N GLU A 170 -10.54 -0.41 2.42
CA GLU A 170 -10.53 0.95 2.95
C GLU A 170 -10.07 1.00 4.42
N ILE A 171 -9.08 1.86 4.68
CA ILE A 171 -8.33 1.87 5.94
C ILE A 171 -9.21 2.15 7.17
N HIS A 172 -10.23 3.03 7.04
CA HIS A 172 -11.12 3.34 8.16
C HIS A 172 -12.00 2.14 8.53
N ASN A 173 -12.55 1.43 7.53
CA ASN A 173 -13.30 0.20 7.75
C ASN A 173 -12.45 -0.87 8.44
N VAL A 174 -11.17 -0.99 8.01
CA VAL A 174 -10.24 -1.94 8.63
C VAL A 174 -9.96 -1.58 10.08
N ILE A 175 -9.71 -0.31 10.37
CA ILE A 175 -9.45 0.16 11.74
C ILE A 175 -10.66 -0.11 12.62
N ASP A 176 -11.86 0.32 12.20
CA ASP A 176 -13.10 0.10 12.94
C ASP A 176 -13.37 -1.38 13.22
N PHE A 177 -13.07 -2.24 12.23
CA PHE A 177 -13.23 -3.67 12.38
C PHE A 177 -12.23 -4.27 13.38
N LEU A 178 -10.95 -3.89 13.31
CA LEU A 178 -9.92 -4.38 14.23
C LEU A 178 -10.17 -3.90 15.67
N GLU A 179 -10.62 -2.66 15.88
CA GLU A 179 -11.01 -2.16 17.21
C GLU A 179 -12.20 -2.95 17.81
N ARG A 180 -13.20 -3.28 16.98
CA ARG A 180 -14.32 -4.13 17.42
C ARG A 180 -13.86 -5.54 17.73
N MET A 181 -12.90 -6.08 16.98
CA MET A 181 -12.33 -7.39 17.21
C MET A 181 -11.68 -7.51 18.60
N GLU A 182 -11.03 -6.46 19.09
CA GLU A 182 -10.46 -6.42 20.44
C GLU A 182 -11.52 -6.32 21.54
N THR A 183 -12.68 -5.72 21.25
CA THR A 183 -13.71 -5.39 22.25
C THR A 183 -14.91 -6.30 22.26
N THR A 184 -15.20 -7.02 21.18
CA THR A 184 -16.43 -7.83 21.04
C THR A 184 -16.13 -9.28 20.67
N SER A 185 -17.09 -10.17 21.01
CA SER A 185 -17.00 -11.59 20.67
C SER A 185 -17.54 -11.94 19.27
N GLU A 186 -18.06 -10.97 18.53
CA GLU A 186 -18.71 -11.20 17.23
C GLU A 186 -17.78 -11.79 16.16
N VAL A 187 -16.47 -11.56 16.30
CA VAL A 187 -15.44 -11.98 15.34
C VAL A 187 -14.83 -13.34 15.68
N ARG A 188 -15.19 -13.96 16.80
CA ARG A 188 -14.56 -15.21 17.29
C ARG A 188 -14.65 -16.40 16.34
N ASN A 189 -15.56 -16.39 15.38
CA ASN A 189 -15.78 -17.49 14.44
C ASN A 189 -15.29 -17.17 13.02
N VAL A 190 -14.39 -16.21 12.85
CA VAL A 190 -13.78 -15.90 11.56
C VAL A 190 -12.49 -16.69 11.43
N ASP A 191 -12.33 -17.38 10.32
CA ASP A 191 -11.14 -18.20 10.03
C ASP A 191 -10.05 -17.36 9.35
N PHE A 192 -10.44 -16.50 8.40
CA PHE A 192 -9.50 -15.72 7.60
C PHE A 192 -9.98 -14.29 7.36
N LEU A 193 -9.04 -13.34 7.46
CA LEU A 193 -9.23 -11.93 7.17
C LEU A 193 -8.34 -11.47 6.00
N GLU A 194 -8.97 -11.07 4.92
CA GLU A 194 -8.34 -10.30 3.86
C GLU A 194 -8.53 -8.81 4.13
N LEU A 195 -7.47 -8.12 4.54
CA LEU A 195 -7.50 -6.71 4.88
C LEU A 195 -6.70 -5.88 3.88
N ARG A 196 -7.30 -4.81 3.35
CA ARG A 196 -6.70 -3.92 2.36
C ARG A 196 -6.85 -2.46 2.78
N ALA A 197 -5.80 -1.66 2.62
CA ALA A 197 -5.84 -0.26 3.04
C ALA A 197 -6.52 0.68 2.05
N CYS A 198 -6.58 0.32 0.76
CA CYS A 198 -7.16 1.16 -0.29
C CYS A 198 -8.62 0.76 -0.56
N ASP A 199 -9.52 1.75 -0.78
CA ASP A 199 -10.86 1.53 -1.30
C ASP A 199 -10.79 0.87 -2.69
N ARG A 200 -11.54 -0.22 -2.91
CA ARG A 200 -11.43 -1.14 -4.05
C ARG A 200 -10.07 -1.84 -4.15
N SER A 201 -9.47 -2.12 -3.02
CA SER A 201 -8.18 -2.81 -2.94
C SER A 201 -7.08 -2.13 -3.77
N CYS A 202 -6.22 -2.88 -4.45
CA CYS A 202 -5.09 -2.31 -5.20
C CYS A 202 -5.52 -1.44 -6.39
N ALA A 203 -6.76 -1.56 -6.89
CA ALA A 203 -7.32 -0.67 -7.91
C ALA A 203 -7.44 0.79 -7.42
N GLY A 204 -7.56 1.00 -6.08
CA GLY A 204 -7.58 2.30 -5.43
C GLY A 204 -6.21 2.83 -4.99
N GLY A 205 -5.12 2.20 -5.41
CA GLY A 205 -3.76 2.66 -5.09
C GLY A 205 -3.52 4.10 -5.55
N VAL A 206 -2.85 4.89 -4.71
CA VAL A 206 -2.66 6.35 -4.94
C VAL A 206 -1.85 6.70 -6.19
N LEU A 207 -1.13 5.74 -6.76
CA LEU A 207 -0.36 5.87 -8.00
C LEU A 207 -1.05 5.17 -9.18
N ALA A 208 -2.32 4.79 -9.04
CA ALA A 208 -3.11 4.25 -10.14
C ALA A 208 -3.53 5.38 -11.10
N VAL A 209 -3.56 5.07 -12.40
CA VAL A 209 -3.78 6.07 -13.47
C VAL A 209 -5.26 6.33 -13.73
N ALA A 210 -6.13 5.40 -13.38
CA ALA A 210 -7.55 5.43 -13.71
C ALA A 210 -8.44 5.42 -12.46
N ASN A 211 -9.70 5.77 -12.65
CA ASN A 211 -10.70 5.70 -11.58
C ASN A 211 -10.81 4.26 -11.04
N ARG A 212 -10.74 4.10 -9.72
CA ARG A 212 -10.71 2.80 -9.03
C ARG A 212 -11.91 1.91 -9.31
N PHE A 213 -13.11 2.48 -9.42
CA PHE A 213 -14.34 1.72 -9.70
C PHE A 213 -14.34 1.17 -11.12
N LEU A 214 -13.95 1.99 -12.10
CA LEU A 214 -13.81 1.57 -13.49
C LEU A 214 -12.68 0.54 -13.66
N THR A 215 -11.58 0.69 -12.90
CA THR A 215 -10.46 -0.27 -12.92
C THR A 215 -10.89 -1.62 -12.39
N ALA A 216 -11.55 -1.66 -11.23
CA ALA A 216 -12.08 -2.90 -10.65
C ALA A 216 -13.08 -3.59 -11.57
N GLU A 217 -13.99 -2.83 -12.19
CA GLU A 217 -14.97 -3.36 -13.16
C GLU A 217 -14.29 -3.93 -14.43
N ARG A 218 -13.30 -3.24 -14.99
CA ARG A 218 -12.53 -3.71 -16.14
C ARG A 218 -11.75 -4.99 -15.85
N ILE A 219 -11.12 -5.10 -14.68
CA ILE A 219 -10.44 -6.32 -14.24
C ILE A 219 -11.44 -7.46 -14.13
N MET A 220 -12.60 -7.21 -13.51
CA MET A 220 -13.67 -8.20 -13.40
C MET A 220 -14.13 -8.70 -14.78
N LYS A 221 -14.47 -7.80 -15.71
CA LYS A 221 -14.89 -8.15 -17.08
C LYS A 221 -13.82 -8.95 -17.82
N ARG A 222 -12.57 -8.52 -17.75
CA ARG A 222 -11.46 -9.25 -18.39
C ARG A 222 -11.27 -10.65 -17.81
N SER A 223 -11.46 -10.80 -16.50
CA SER A 223 -11.32 -12.10 -15.83
C SER A 223 -12.41 -13.10 -16.22
N MET A 224 -13.63 -12.65 -16.57
CA MET A 224 -14.72 -13.52 -16.98
C MET A 224 -14.39 -14.33 -18.25
N ASN A 225 -13.59 -13.78 -19.14
CA ASN A 225 -13.17 -14.43 -20.38
C ASN A 225 -11.98 -15.40 -20.19
N ARG A 226 -11.53 -15.62 -18.94
CA ARG A 226 -10.34 -16.41 -18.61
C ARG A 226 -10.64 -17.75 -17.91
N ASP A 227 -11.90 -18.17 -17.84
CA ASP A 227 -12.29 -19.43 -17.19
C ASP A 227 -11.70 -20.68 -17.86
N LYS A 228 -11.25 -20.56 -19.13
CA LYS A 228 -10.71 -21.66 -19.94
C LYS A 228 -9.19 -21.60 -20.14
N VAL A 229 -8.49 -20.67 -19.50
CA VAL A 229 -7.04 -20.60 -19.60
C VAL A 229 -6.45 -21.70 -18.71
N PRO A 230 -5.75 -22.68 -19.26
CA PRO A 230 -5.10 -23.70 -18.46
C PRO A 230 -4.02 -23.05 -17.60
N MET A 231 -3.86 -23.56 -16.39
CA MET A 231 -2.78 -23.15 -15.50
C MET A 231 -1.47 -23.65 -16.11
N ILE A 232 -0.81 -22.79 -16.86
CA ILE A 232 0.48 -23.10 -17.49
C ILE A 232 1.57 -22.85 -16.45
N TYR A 233 1.74 -23.78 -15.51
CA TYR A 233 3.06 -23.96 -14.91
C TYR A 233 3.92 -24.52 -16.04
N ALA A 234 4.82 -23.69 -16.56
CA ALA A 234 5.78 -24.19 -17.51
C ALA A 234 6.48 -25.40 -16.89
N ALA A 235 6.20 -26.59 -17.40
CA ALA A 235 6.79 -27.84 -16.93
C ALA A 235 8.33 -27.78 -16.97
N ASP A 236 8.85 -26.83 -17.76
CA ASP A 236 10.27 -26.62 -18.01
C ASP A 236 11.02 -25.89 -16.87
N ASN A 237 10.32 -25.41 -15.82
CA ASN A 237 10.95 -24.62 -14.73
C ASN A 237 10.74 -25.25 -13.34
N PHE A 238 10.82 -26.59 -13.26
CA PHE A 238 10.65 -27.33 -12.01
C PHE A 238 11.62 -26.87 -10.91
N GLU A 239 12.86 -26.54 -11.26
CA GLU A 239 13.87 -26.07 -10.31
C GLU A 239 13.46 -24.71 -9.70
N ALA A 240 13.05 -23.75 -10.50
CA ALA A 240 12.59 -22.43 -10.02
C ALA A 240 11.33 -22.54 -9.15
N LEU A 241 10.41 -23.45 -9.49
CA LEU A 241 9.21 -23.72 -8.67
C LEU A 241 9.58 -24.38 -7.33
N SER A 242 10.50 -25.34 -7.35
CA SER A 242 10.99 -26.00 -6.14
C SER A 242 11.71 -25.00 -5.22
N TYR A 243 12.56 -24.16 -5.80
CA TYR A 243 13.24 -23.09 -5.09
C TYR A 243 12.26 -22.11 -4.46
N LEU A 244 11.24 -21.67 -5.21
CA LEU A 244 10.21 -20.77 -4.67
C LEU A 244 9.46 -21.40 -3.50
N ARG A 245 9.08 -22.69 -3.57
CA ARG A 245 8.40 -23.40 -2.47
C ARG A 245 9.22 -23.40 -1.18
N GLN A 246 10.53 -23.54 -1.27
CA GLN A 246 11.43 -23.51 -0.11
C GLN A 246 11.60 -22.10 0.46
N HIS A 247 11.38 -21.06 -0.34
CA HIS A 247 11.61 -19.66 0.02
C HIS A 247 10.33 -18.80 0.02
N ILE A 248 9.14 -19.44 0.05
CA ILE A 248 7.86 -18.72 -0.02
C ILE A 248 7.45 -18.08 1.31
N THR A 249 8.00 -18.55 2.42
CA THR A 249 7.72 -18.01 3.75
C THR A 249 8.55 -16.76 4.05
N ILE A 250 8.03 -15.92 4.94
CA ILE A 250 8.74 -14.75 5.49
C ILE A 250 9.09 -15.01 6.96
N ARG A 251 9.99 -14.19 7.50
CA ARG A 251 10.27 -14.19 8.94
C ARG A 251 9.05 -13.73 9.73
N PRO A 252 8.89 -14.17 11.00
CA PRO A 252 7.84 -13.69 11.87
C PRO A 252 7.81 -12.16 11.93
N VAL A 253 6.61 -11.62 11.76
CA VAL A 253 6.38 -10.17 11.88
C VAL A 253 6.54 -9.78 13.34
N GLN A 254 7.37 -8.77 13.61
CA GLN A 254 7.60 -8.32 14.98
C GLN A 254 6.69 -7.12 15.30
N PRO A 255 6.15 -7.03 16.52
CA PRO A 255 5.52 -5.82 17.01
C PRO A 255 6.47 -4.63 16.88
N ASN A 256 5.96 -3.51 16.42
CA ASN A 256 6.72 -2.26 16.39
C ASN A 256 5.80 -1.14 16.88
N PRO A 257 5.34 -1.22 18.14
CA PRO A 257 4.49 -0.18 18.67
C PRO A 257 5.28 1.12 18.63
N LYS A 258 4.70 2.14 17.99
CA LYS A 258 5.22 3.49 18.18
C LYS A 258 5.16 3.75 19.69
N ARG A 259 6.30 3.85 20.34
CA ARG A 259 6.32 4.51 21.65
C ARG A 259 5.83 5.92 21.38
N LEU A 260 4.59 6.20 21.79
CA LEU A 260 3.98 7.53 21.63
C LEU A 260 4.90 8.60 22.19
N TYR A 261 5.66 8.22 23.23
CA TYR A 261 6.63 9.11 23.87
C TYR A 261 7.80 8.29 24.42
N ASP A 262 9.02 8.78 24.20
CA ASP A 262 10.22 8.27 24.87
C ASP A 262 10.26 8.77 26.32
N GLY A 263 10.76 7.93 27.25
CA GLY A 263 10.95 8.28 28.64
C GLY A 263 10.39 7.27 29.62
N THR A 264 10.35 7.66 30.90
CA THR A 264 9.72 6.91 32.00
C THR A 264 8.19 6.91 31.85
N ILE A 265 7.53 6.01 32.59
CA ILE A 265 6.04 5.94 32.62
C ILE A 265 5.44 7.30 33.03
N ASP A 266 6.04 7.97 34.00
CA ASP A 266 5.57 9.29 34.48
C ASP A 266 5.72 10.39 33.42
N GLU A 267 6.81 10.35 32.64
CA GLU A 267 7.02 11.28 31.51
C GLU A 267 6.03 11.01 30.39
N MET A 268 5.76 9.75 30.07
CA MET A 268 4.76 9.37 29.08
C MET A 268 3.36 9.83 29.48
N LEU A 269 2.95 9.62 30.74
CA LEU A 269 1.67 10.08 31.27
C LEU A 269 1.54 11.61 31.20
N LYS A 270 2.58 12.35 31.56
CA LYS A 270 2.63 13.82 31.46
C LYS A 270 2.45 14.27 29.99
N LYS A 271 3.13 13.64 29.05
CA LYS A 271 3.00 13.95 27.62
C LYS A 271 1.58 13.64 27.10
N MET A 272 0.98 12.52 27.50
CA MET A 272 -0.42 12.20 27.18
C MET A 272 -1.39 13.24 27.74
N GLU A 273 -1.18 13.70 28.96
CA GLU A 273 -1.98 14.78 29.56
C GLU A 273 -1.81 16.10 28.78
N GLN A 274 -0.61 16.41 28.31
CA GLN A 274 -0.35 17.58 27.48
C GLN A 274 -1.10 17.50 26.15
N VAL A 275 -1.11 16.33 25.48
CA VAL A 275 -1.90 16.11 24.25
C VAL A 275 -3.38 16.34 24.53
N ARG A 276 -3.91 15.78 25.62
CA ARG A 276 -5.31 15.97 25.99
C ARG A 276 -5.64 17.44 26.23
N LYS A 277 -4.75 18.20 26.86
CA LYS A 277 -4.90 19.64 27.04
C LYS A 277 -4.88 20.40 25.70
N LEU A 278 -3.96 20.04 24.80
CA LEU A 278 -3.90 20.65 23.46
C LEU A 278 -5.17 20.36 22.63
N MET A 279 -5.74 19.17 22.73
CA MET A 279 -6.99 18.81 22.09
C MET A 279 -8.17 19.69 22.52
N CYS A 280 -8.17 20.24 23.76
CA CYS A 280 -9.18 21.20 24.20
C CYS A 280 -9.10 22.56 23.47
N TYR A 281 -7.95 22.91 22.92
CA TYR A 281 -7.74 24.15 22.17
C TYR A 281 -7.86 23.97 20.65
N LEU A 282 -7.55 22.78 20.13
CA LEU A 282 -7.68 22.48 18.71
C LEU A 282 -9.16 22.32 18.32
N PRO A 283 -9.52 22.62 17.05
CA PRO A 283 -10.93 22.67 16.64
C PRO A 283 -11.62 21.31 16.54
N GLY A 284 -10.89 20.18 16.55
CA GLY A 284 -11.44 18.83 16.45
C GLY A 284 -12.13 18.51 15.10
N ILE A 285 -11.81 19.26 14.05
CA ILE A 285 -12.48 19.14 12.72
C ILE A 285 -11.78 18.12 11.82
N ASP A 286 -10.56 17.72 12.19
CA ASP A 286 -9.72 16.76 11.46
C ASP A 286 -9.56 17.07 9.96
N CYS A 287 -9.45 18.38 9.62
CA CYS A 287 -9.45 18.86 8.24
C CYS A 287 -8.16 18.61 7.45
N GLY A 288 -7.07 18.22 8.11
CA GLY A 288 -5.75 17.97 7.49
C GLY A 288 -5.02 19.20 6.94
N ALA A 289 -5.60 20.41 7.06
CA ALA A 289 -5.02 21.63 6.46
C ALA A 289 -3.66 22.04 7.05
N CYS A 290 -3.31 21.57 8.24
CA CYS A 290 -2.01 21.75 8.87
C CYS A 290 -0.94 20.75 8.39
N GLY A 291 -1.30 19.76 7.57
CA GLY A 291 -0.42 18.68 7.14
C GLY A 291 -0.47 17.42 8.01
N SER A 292 -1.02 17.50 9.24
CA SER A 292 -1.29 16.33 10.08
C SER A 292 -2.64 15.70 9.70
N PRO A 293 -2.78 14.37 9.77
CA PRO A 293 -4.00 13.68 9.30
C PRO A 293 -5.26 14.02 10.12
N ASN A 294 -5.10 14.31 11.39
CA ASN A 294 -6.17 14.74 12.29
C ASN A 294 -5.64 15.66 13.40
N CYS A 295 -6.53 16.25 14.19
CA CYS A 295 -6.16 17.16 15.28
C CYS A 295 -5.37 16.49 16.41
N GLN A 296 -5.65 15.22 16.69
CA GLN A 296 -4.89 14.46 17.69
C GLN A 296 -3.44 14.27 17.25
N SER A 297 -3.20 13.88 15.98
CA SER A 297 -1.84 13.75 15.45
C SER A 297 -1.07 15.06 15.52
N LEU A 298 -1.73 16.19 15.21
CA LEU A 298 -1.10 17.51 15.39
C LEU A 298 -0.72 17.77 16.86
N ALA A 299 -1.62 17.46 17.81
CA ALA A 299 -1.34 17.62 19.23
C ALA A 299 -0.16 16.75 19.70
N GLU A 300 -0.07 15.52 19.22
CA GLU A 300 1.05 14.60 19.46
C GLU A 300 2.36 15.12 18.88
N ASP A 301 2.34 15.63 17.66
CA ASP A 301 3.51 16.23 16.99
C ASP A 301 3.98 17.50 17.72
N ILE A 302 3.05 18.31 18.26
CA ILE A 302 3.41 19.47 19.09
C ILE A 302 4.13 19.04 20.38
N VAL A 303 3.63 18.02 21.07
CA VAL A 303 4.26 17.51 22.30
C VAL A 303 5.62 16.87 22.01
N ARG A 304 5.84 16.35 20.82
CA ARG A 304 7.14 15.85 20.35
C ARG A 304 8.07 16.93 19.81
N HIS A 305 7.63 18.19 19.78
CA HIS A 305 8.35 19.32 19.17
C HIS A 305 8.58 19.21 17.67
N GLU A 306 7.78 18.38 16.98
CA GLU A 306 7.80 18.18 15.52
C GLU A 306 6.87 19.15 14.77
N ALA A 307 5.88 19.71 15.48
CA ALA A 307 4.94 20.71 14.97
C ALA A 307 4.72 21.83 15.99
N GLN A 308 4.00 22.88 15.59
CA GLN A 308 3.66 24.02 16.43
C GLN A 308 2.16 24.30 16.38
N PHE A 309 1.63 24.89 17.45
CA PHE A 309 0.22 25.23 17.56
C PHE A 309 -0.28 26.17 16.42
N ARG A 310 0.61 27.03 15.93
CA ARG A 310 0.39 27.91 14.79
C ARG A 310 0.36 27.20 13.43
N ASP A 311 0.64 25.91 13.36
CA ASP A 311 0.52 25.14 12.11
C ASP A 311 -0.96 24.88 11.79
N CYS A 312 -1.83 24.84 12.81
CA CYS A 312 -3.27 24.76 12.61
C CYS A 312 -3.84 26.07 12.01
N VAL A 313 -4.39 26.02 10.82
CA VAL A 313 -4.97 27.19 10.10
C VAL A 313 -6.04 27.89 10.92
N PHE A 314 -6.87 27.17 11.65
CA PHE A 314 -7.90 27.75 12.52
C PHE A 314 -7.28 28.49 13.71
N MET A 315 -6.19 27.95 14.26
CA MET A 315 -5.48 28.63 15.37
C MET A 315 -4.71 29.84 14.87
N GLN A 316 -4.18 29.81 13.64
CA GLN A 316 -3.62 31.02 13.00
C GLN A 316 -4.64 32.16 13.00
N ARG A 317 -5.88 31.89 12.54
CA ARG A 317 -6.95 32.90 12.52
C ARG A 317 -7.28 33.47 13.92
N ASN A 318 -7.26 32.60 14.92
CA ASN A 318 -7.45 33.05 16.31
C ASN A 318 -6.28 33.90 16.82
N MET A 319 -5.05 33.52 16.47
CA MET A 319 -3.83 34.27 16.83
C MET A 319 -3.76 35.62 16.10
N GLU A 320 -4.12 35.67 14.81
CA GLU A 320 -4.24 36.89 14.02
C GLU A 320 -5.24 37.86 14.66
N LYS A 321 -6.44 37.38 15.00
CA LYS A 321 -7.47 38.18 15.68
C LYS A 321 -6.99 38.82 16.98
N HIS A 322 -6.07 38.17 17.69
CA HIS A 322 -5.52 38.67 18.94
C HIS A 322 -4.15 39.36 18.79
N GLY A 323 -3.71 39.64 17.53
CA GLY A 323 -2.45 40.30 17.23
C GLY A 323 -1.19 39.50 17.61
N LYS A 324 -1.31 38.18 17.79
CA LYS A 324 -0.20 37.27 18.15
C LYS A 324 0.51 36.65 16.96
N LEU A 325 -0.05 36.80 15.76
CA LEU A 325 0.50 36.32 14.50
C LEU A 325 0.13 37.31 13.40
N ASP A 326 1.07 37.74 12.58
CA ASP A 326 0.79 38.52 11.40
C ASP A 326 0.37 37.65 10.22
N GLN A 327 -0.41 38.22 9.30
CA GLN A 327 -1.00 37.46 8.18
C GLN A 327 0.04 36.92 7.21
N GLU A 328 1.14 37.65 6.97
CA GLU A 328 2.19 37.21 6.06
C GLU A 328 2.95 36.00 6.62
N HIS A 329 3.19 36.02 7.95
CA HIS A 329 3.83 34.88 8.62
C HIS A 329 2.90 33.65 8.63
N ALA A 330 1.61 33.84 8.88
CA ALA A 330 0.61 32.76 8.82
C ALA A 330 0.57 32.13 7.42
N PHE A 331 0.57 32.94 6.37
CA PHE A 331 0.58 32.46 5.00
C PHE A 331 1.86 31.68 4.66
N ARG A 332 3.03 32.14 5.10
CA ARG A 332 4.30 31.42 4.92
C ARG A 332 4.30 30.02 5.58
N ILE A 333 3.63 29.83 6.71
CA ILE A 333 3.47 28.53 7.32
C ILE A 333 2.69 27.60 6.41
N VAL A 334 1.59 28.07 5.85
CA VAL A 334 0.76 27.29 4.90
C VAL A 334 1.54 26.98 3.62
N GLU A 335 2.30 27.93 3.07
CA GLU A 335 3.18 27.70 1.92
C GLU A 335 4.25 26.64 2.20
N LYS A 336 4.82 26.63 3.40
CA LYS A 336 5.81 25.61 3.81
C LYS A 336 5.21 24.21 3.81
N THR A 337 3.96 24.08 4.28
CA THR A 337 3.26 22.80 4.37
C THR A 337 2.84 22.26 3.00
N TRP A 338 2.31 23.13 2.15
CA TRP A 338 1.66 22.69 0.89
C TRP A 338 2.42 23.03 -0.38
N GLY A 339 3.45 23.87 -0.27
CA GLY A 339 4.27 24.37 -1.40
C GLY A 339 3.64 25.61 -2.06
N LYS A 340 4.53 26.54 -2.51
CA LYS A 340 4.14 27.80 -3.14
C LYS A 340 3.30 27.62 -4.40
N ASP A 341 3.62 26.63 -5.22
CA ASP A 341 2.95 26.37 -6.49
C ASP A 341 1.48 25.93 -6.36
N ARG A 342 1.11 25.44 -5.18
CA ARG A 342 -0.31 25.08 -4.92
C ARG A 342 -1.18 26.27 -4.58
N LEU A 343 -0.62 27.30 -3.96
CA LEU A 343 -1.35 28.48 -3.48
C LEU A 343 -1.31 29.62 -4.51
N ASN A 344 -0.22 29.73 -5.27
CA ASN A 344 -0.02 30.78 -6.29
C ASN A 344 -0.16 30.21 -7.71
N LYS A 345 -1.33 29.70 -8.05
CA LYS A 345 -1.63 29.23 -9.40
C LYS A 345 -1.95 30.42 -10.31
N ASP A 346 -1.13 30.65 -11.33
CA ASP A 346 -1.44 31.61 -12.39
C ASP A 346 -2.53 31.05 -13.32
N CYS A 347 -3.78 31.23 -12.92
CA CYS A 347 -4.95 30.78 -13.66
C CYS A 347 -5.18 31.59 -14.95
N TYR A 348 -4.56 32.77 -15.10
CA TYR A 348 -4.67 33.62 -16.30
C TYR A 348 -4.00 32.98 -17.52
N LYS A 349 -2.92 32.22 -17.32
CA LYS A 349 -2.27 31.48 -18.43
C LYS A 349 -3.12 30.36 -19.03
N LYS A 350 -4.22 29.96 -18.38
CA LYS A 350 -5.16 28.92 -18.85
C LYS A 350 -6.47 29.47 -19.37
N GLY A 351 -6.61 30.78 -19.57
CA GLY A 351 -7.81 31.40 -20.15
C GLY A 351 -9.04 31.44 -19.23
N ALA A 352 -8.91 31.10 -17.97
CA ALA A 352 -10.00 31.21 -16.99
C ALA A 352 -9.96 32.61 -16.34
N LYS A 353 -10.84 33.51 -16.75
CA LYS A 353 -11.10 34.75 -16.01
C LYS A 353 -12.05 34.42 -14.85
N TYR A 354 -11.59 34.56 -13.62
CA TYR A 354 -12.46 34.59 -12.45
C TYR A 354 -12.67 36.04 -12.05
N GLU A 355 -13.90 36.56 -12.28
CA GLU A 355 -14.28 37.96 -11.99
C GLU A 355 -14.73 38.14 -10.53
N GLY A 356 -14.08 37.54 -9.57
CA GLY A 356 -14.53 37.55 -8.18
C GLY A 356 -13.45 37.60 -7.09
N LEU A 357 -12.24 37.99 -7.43
CA LEU A 357 -11.20 38.29 -6.43
C LEU A 357 -10.68 39.71 -6.62
#